data_f5e2a23ec537999a53899ef5999bdc79
#
_entry.id   f5e2a23ec537999a53899ef5999bdc79
#
_cell.length_a   1.000
_cell.length_b   1.000
_cell.length_c   1.000
_cell.angle_alpha   90.00
_cell.angle_beta   90.00
_cell.angle_gamma   90.00
#
_symmetry.space_group_name_H-M   'P 1'
#
loop_
_entity.id
_entity.type
_entity.pdbx_description
1 polymer ?
#
loop_
_entity_poly.entity_id
_entity_poly.type
_entity_poly.pdbx_seq_one_letter_code
_entity_poly.pdbx_strand_id
1 'polypeptide(L)'
;MQLVYVDESGDPGGPTPAALAQGTSRHFILSSVAIDEGDWDQSLRTLVDIRTRLLARHGLPPWTEIHARDIVFPTDRSPFRLLRNRAERVGFLQELVRMLAAGLTQVRVASVVLDKQAVGPACPPFERAWSLLLAHLEHRLCNDGVDRRAMILADDTNEAQLRRLIRCMRHGVPLAPGGPLPDTRLERIIEDPVLRQSHHSFPIQVADIVAYTLYQHRWPKGSLRRYGADILYPELGPLLDSSLRARAGVAIDGIIEA
;
A
#
# COMPACT_ATOMS: atom_id res chain seq x y z
N MET A 1 -15.74 2.21 -13.30
CA MET A 1 -14.83 3.04 -12.47
C MET A 1 -13.97 2.15 -11.58
N GLN A 2 -12.78 2.58 -11.16
CA GLN A 2 -11.98 1.86 -10.15
C GLN A 2 -11.94 2.65 -8.84
N LEU A 3 -12.06 1.93 -7.73
CA LEU A 3 -11.78 2.42 -6.39
C LEU A 3 -10.37 1.98 -6.02
N VAL A 4 -9.47 2.93 -5.78
CA VAL A 4 -8.06 2.68 -5.49
C VAL A 4 -7.78 3.05 -4.04
N TYR A 5 -7.62 2.03 -3.20
CA TYR A 5 -7.31 2.16 -1.79
C TYR A 5 -5.81 2.18 -1.58
N VAL A 6 -5.30 3.13 -0.80
CA VAL A 6 -3.86 3.36 -0.67
C VAL A 6 -3.47 3.48 0.78
N ASP A 7 -2.35 2.83 1.14
CA ASP A 7 -1.73 2.92 2.46
C ASP A 7 -0.19 2.94 2.35
N GLU A 8 0.46 3.35 3.43
CA GLU A 8 1.89 3.64 3.50
C GLU A 8 2.60 2.69 4.47
N SER A 9 3.88 2.39 4.20
CA SER A 9 4.79 1.76 5.17
C SER A 9 6.12 2.51 5.22
N GLY A 10 6.58 2.81 6.41
CA GLY A 10 7.64 3.78 6.65
C GLY A 10 7.06 5.18 6.84
N ASP A 11 7.91 6.16 7.14
CA ASP A 11 7.46 7.54 7.25
C ASP A 11 7.92 8.37 6.03
N PRO A 12 7.13 9.36 5.59
CA PRO A 12 7.47 10.21 4.45
C PRO A 12 8.50 11.30 4.78
N GLY A 13 9.00 11.36 6.01
CA GLY A 13 9.97 12.36 6.45
C GLY A 13 11.30 12.31 5.67
N GLY A 14 12.01 13.44 5.60
CA GLY A 14 13.27 13.55 4.87
C GLY A 14 14.38 12.64 5.42
N PRO A 15 15.32 12.18 4.58
CA PRO A 15 16.37 11.24 4.94
C PRO A 15 17.58 11.94 5.58
N THR A 16 17.38 12.91 6.46
CA THR A 16 18.50 13.57 7.12
C THR A 16 19.18 12.59 8.09
N PRO A 17 20.52 12.66 8.27
CA PRO A 17 21.23 11.81 9.23
C PRO A 17 20.64 11.89 10.65
N ALA A 18 20.20 13.09 11.07
CA ALA A 18 19.55 13.28 12.35
C ALA A 18 18.20 12.56 12.45
N ALA A 19 17.37 12.63 11.41
CA ALA A 19 16.08 11.94 11.36
C ALA A 19 16.27 10.42 11.37
N LEU A 20 17.21 9.88 10.59
CA LEU A 20 17.56 8.47 10.58
C LEU A 20 18.06 7.98 11.95
N ALA A 21 18.88 8.79 12.63
CA ALA A 21 19.33 8.48 14.00
C ALA A 21 18.18 8.50 15.01
N GLN A 22 17.10 9.24 14.75
CA GLN A 22 15.87 9.26 15.56
C GLN A 22 14.87 8.15 15.19
N GLY A 23 15.24 7.24 14.28
CA GLY A 23 14.41 6.09 13.91
C GLY A 23 13.50 6.28 12.70
N THR A 24 13.65 7.39 11.96
CA THR A 24 13.00 7.59 10.66
C THR A 24 13.40 6.47 9.71
N SER A 25 12.42 5.89 9.00
CA SER A 25 12.69 4.85 8.01
C SER A 25 13.49 5.40 6.82
N ARG A 26 14.54 4.68 6.40
CA ARG A 26 15.26 4.98 5.15
C ARG A 26 14.36 4.81 3.92
N HIS A 27 13.46 3.84 3.96
CA HIS A 27 12.60 3.51 2.83
C HIS A 27 11.17 3.95 3.10
N PHE A 28 10.50 4.36 2.05
CA PHE A 28 9.09 4.69 2.04
C PHE A 28 8.39 3.84 0.98
N ILE A 29 7.33 3.15 1.38
CA ILE A 29 6.52 2.32 0.51
C ILE A 29 5.11 2.88 0.48
N LEU A 30 4.55 2.99 -0.70
CA LEU A 30 3.16 3.35 -0.93
C LEU A 30 2.51 2.21 -1.70
N SER A 31 1.49 1.56 -1.14
CA SER A 31 0.82 0.44 -1.78
C SER A 31 -0.63 0.76 -2.09
N SER A 32 -1.09 0.31 -3.26
CA SER A 32 -2.46 0.50 -3.72
C SER A 32 -3.16 -0.83 -3.99
N VAL A 33 -4.45 -0.86 -3.67
CA VAL A 33 -5.38 -1.95 -3.95
C VAL A 33 -6.50 -1.39 -4.81
N ALA A 34 -6.53 -1.75 -6.08
CA ALA A 34 -7.52 -1.26 -7.05
C ALA A 34 -8.61 -2.32 -7.26
N ILE A 35 -9.88 -1.91 -7.12
CA ILE A 35 -11.06 -2.74 -7.28
C ILE A 35 -12.00 -2.06 -8.28
N ASP A 36 -12.42 -2.77 -9.31
CA ASP A 36 -13.44 -2.26 -10.23
C ASP A 36 -14.80 -2.17 -9.52
N GLU A 37 -15.59 -1.15 -9.82
CA GLU A 37 -16.91 -0.93 -9.20
C GLU A 37 -17.83 -2.14 -9.35
N GLY A 38 -17.77 -2.84 -10.48
CA GLY A 38 -18.56 -4.06 -10.73
C GLY A 38 -18.16 -5.24 -9.83
N ASP A 39 -16.93 -5.27 -9.36
CA ASP A 39 -16.38 -6.34 -8.53
C ASP A 39 -16.34 -5.96 -7.04
N TRP A 40 -16.73 -4.72 -6.72
CA TRP A 40 -16.57 -4.17 -5.37
C TRP A 40 -17.36 -4.94 -4.31
N ASP A 41 -18.63 -5.22 -4.55
CA ASP A 41 -19.51 -5.97 -3.65
C ASP A 41 -18.97 -7.38 -3.36
N GLN A 42 -18.51 -8.07 -4.40
CA GLN A 42 -17.95 -9.41 -4.27
C GLN A 42 -16.63 -9.37 -3.49
N SER A 43 -15.76 -8.43 -3.80
CA SER A 43 -14.49 -8.22 -3.09
C SER A 43 -14.72 -7.92 -1.62
N LEU A 44 -15.68 -7.02 -1.31
CA LEU A 44 -16.02 -6.69 0.08
C LEU A 44 -16.56 -7.90 0.85
N ARG A 45 -17.48 -8.68 0.26
CA ARG A 45 -18.00 -9.91 0.88
C ARG A 45 -16.89 -10.92 1.15
N THR A 46 -15.97 -11.08 0.19
CA THR A 46 -14.79 -11.95 0.35
C THR A 46 -13.89 -11.46 1.50
N LEU A 47 -13.63 -10.17 1.59
CA LEU A 47 -12.83 -9.60 2.70
C LEU A 47 -13.50 -9.80 4.05
N VAL A 48 -14.80 -9.56 4.14
CA VAL A 48 -15.58 -9.80 5.37
C VAL A 48 -15.52 -11.27 5.79
N ASP A 49 -15.67 -12.19 4.85
CA ASP A 49 -15.63 -13.63 5.10
C ASP A 49 -14.22 -14.09 5.53
N ILE A 50 -13.17 -13.67 4.82
CA ILE A 50 -11.77 -13.94 5.21
C ILE A 50 -11.52 -13.47 6.64
N ARG A 51 -11.85 -12.22 6.93
CA ARG A 51 -11.67 -11.60 8.23
C ARG A 51 -12.43 -12.35 9.32
N THR A 52 -13.70 -12.63 9.10
CA THR A 52 -14.56 -13.31 10.08
C THR A 52 -14.02 -14.69 10.41
N ARG A 53 -13.68 -15.49 9.40
CA ARG A 53 -13.11 -16.83 9.60
C ARG A 53 -11.75 -16.82 10.28
N LEU A 54 -10.87 -15.89 9.87
CA LEU A 54 -9.52 -15.81 10.41
C LEU A 54 -9.55 -15.38 11.89
N LEU A 55 -10.27 -14.31 12.21
CA LEU A 55 -10.38 -13.83 13.59
C LEU A 55 -11.00 -14.88 14.50
N ALA A 56 -12.09 -15.52 14.08
CA ALA A 56 -12.75 -16.58 14.84
C ALA A 56 -11.83 -17.77 15.09
N ARG A 57 -11.06 -18.24 14.08
CA ARG A 57 -10.11 -19.35 14.19
C ARG A 57 -9.03 -19.08 15.23
N HIS A 58 -8.59 -17.84 15.33
CA HIS A 58 -7.53 -17.44 16.28
C HIS A 58 -8.08 -16.90 17.60
N GLY A 59 -9.39 -16.96 17.84
CA GLY A 59 -10.02 -16.48 19.08
C GLY A 59 -9.92 -14.97 19.28
N LEU A 60 -9.78 -14.22 18.19
CA LEU A 60 -9.70 -12.76 18.22
C LEU A 60 -11.10 -12.13 18.13
N PRO A 61 -11.34 -10.99 18.78
CA PRO A 61 -12.62 -10.28 18.68
C PRO A 61 -12.98 -9.91 17.24
N PRO A 62 -14.27 -9.98 16.83
CA PRO A 62 -14.68 -9.71 15.45
C PRO A 62 -14.48 -8.25 15.02
N TRP A 63 -14.36 -7.32 15.97
CA TRP A 63 -14.07 -5.91 15.70
C TRP A 63 -12.58 -5.58 15.61
N THR A 64 -11.68 -6.58 15.76
CA THR A 64 -10.23 -6.37 15.70
C THR A 64 -9.82 -5.77 14.37
N GLU A 65 -9.23 -4.59 14.36
CA GLU A 65 -8.59 -4.03 13.17
C GLU A 65 -7.39 -4.87 12.78
N ILE A 66 -7.28 -5.17 11.50
CA ILE A 66 -6.14 -5.92 10.96
C ILE A 66 -5.10 -4.93 10.45
N HIS A 67 -4.12 -4.63 11.30
CA HIS A 67 -2.99 -3.78 10.99
C HIS A 67 -1.68 -4.58 11.12
N ALA A 68 -0.89 -4.64 10.04
CA ALA A 68 0.25 -5.58 9.93
C ALA A 68 1.30 -5.40 11.03
N ARG A 69 1.64 -4.15 11.35
CA ARG A 69 2.58 -3.86 12.44
C ARG A 69 2.05 -4.31 13.79
N ASP A 70 0.75 -4.09 14.05
CA ASP A 70 0.12 -4.44 15.32
C ASP A 70 -0.01 -5.95 15.49
N ILE A 71 -0.23 -6.71 14.41
CA ILE A 71 -0.19 -8.17 14.43
C ILE A 71 1.17 -8.64 14.96
N VAL A 72 2.27 -8.12 14.41
CA VAL A 72 3.62 -8.63 14.68
C VAL A 72 4.21 -8.05 15.96
N PHE A 73 3.91 -6.79 16.26
CA PHE A 73 4.40 -6.04 17.43
C PHE A 73 3.22 -5.39 18.18
N PRO A 74 2.35 -6.20 18.81
CA PRO A 74 1.14 -5.70 19.45
C PRO A 74 1.46 -4.78 20.61
N THR A 75 0.73 -3.68 20.69
CA THR A 75 0.71 -2.78 21.86
C THR A 75 -0.02 -3.43 23.03
N ASP A 76 0.02 -2.82 24.22
CA ASP A 76 -0.64 -3.37 25.40
C ASP A 76 -2.16 -3.49 25.27
N ARG A 77 -2.76 -2.71 24.40
CA ARG A 77 -4.22 -2.72 24.14
C ARG A 77 -4.61 -3.56 22.93
N SER A 78 -3.63 -4.08 22.19
CA SER A 78 -3.90 -4.83 20.97
C SER A 78 -4.51 -6.20 21.25
N PRO A 79 -5.60 -6.58 20.57
CA PRO A 79 -6.14 -7.94 20.61
C PRO A 79 -5.15 -9.02 20.17
N PHE A 80 -4.17 -8.69 19.34
CA PHE A 80 -3.14 -9.63 18.89
C PHE A 80 -2.19 -10.12 20.00
N ARG A 81 -2.28 -9.58 21.21
CA ARG A 81 -1.62 -10.16 22.38
C ARG A 81 -2.20 -11.50 22.80
N LEU A 82 -3.42 -11.84 22.39
CA LEU A 82 -3.99 -13.17 22.57
C LEU A 82 -3.19 -14.25 21.82
N LEU A 83 -2.49 -13.86 20.75
CA LEU A 83 -1.50 -14.71 20.08
C LEU A 83 -0.22 -14.74 20.93
N ARG A 84 0.10 -15.91 21.48
CA ARG A 84 1.05 -16.09 22.60
C ARG A 84 2.46 -15.63 22.27
N ASN A 85 2.90 -15.84 21.02
CA ASN A 85 4.28 -15.61 20.64
C ASN A 85 4.37 -15.07 19.20
N ARG A 86 5.59 -14.69 18.81
CA ARG A 86 5.85 -14.11 17.48
C ARG A 86 5.60 -15.09 16.33
N ALA A 87 5.83 -16.39 16.57
CA ALA A 87 5.57 -17.40 15.53
C ALA A 87 4.07 -17.49 15.21
N GLU A 88 3.20 -17.50 16.23
CA GLU A 88 1.74 -17.48 16.03
C GLU A 88 1.28 -16.20 15.31
N ARG A 89 1.85 -15.04 15.63
CA ARG A 89 1.52 -13.76 14.99
C ARG A 89 1.94 -13.72 13.53
N VAL A 90 3.14 -14.18 13.21
CA VAL A 90 3.59 -14.31 11.82
C VAL A 90 2.77 -15.38 11.10
N GLY A 91 2.42 -16.49 11.76
CA GLY A 91 1.53 -17.52 11.23
C GLY A 91 0.13 -16.96 10.87
N PHE A 92 -0.44 -16.11 11.73
CA PHE A 92 -1.68 -15.39 11.42
C PHE A 92 -1.53 -14.52 10.16
N LEU A 93 -0.44 -13.75 10.05
CA LEU A 93 -0.18 -12.92 8.87
C LEU A 93 0.01 -13.77 7.60
N GLN A 94 0.70 -14.93 7.69
CA GLN A 94 0.85 -15.87 6.57
C GLN A 94 -0.50 -16.41 6.12
N GLU A 95 -1.36 -16.83 7.06
CA GLU A 95 -2.70 -17.32 6.73
C GLU A 95 -3.54 -16.24 6.07
N LEU A 96 -3.52 -15.01 6.59
CA LEU A 96 -4.19 -13.86 6.00
C LEU A 96 -3.76 -13.64 4.55
N VAL A 97 -2.44 -13.55 4.30
CA VAL A 97 -1.88 -13.34 2.95
C VAL A 97 -2.35 -14.41 1.97
N ARG A 98 -2.31 -15.69 2.37
CA ARG A 98 -2.79 -16.79 1.51
C ARG A 98 -4.29 -16.72 1.23
N MET A 99 -5.09 -16.37 2.24
CA MET A 99 -6.53 -16.19 2.05
C MET A 99 -6.85 -15.02 1.12
N LEU A 100 -6.12 -13.89 1.25
CA LEU A 100 -6.27 -12.74 0.35
C LEU A 100 -5.90 -13.12 -1.09
N ALA A 101 -4.74 -13.75 -1.29
CA ALA A 101 -4.26 -14.18 -2.61
C ALA A 101 -5.22 -15.16 -3.29
N ALA A 102 -5.84 -16.06 -2.53
CA ALA A 102 -6.80 -17.04 -3.06
C ALA A 102 -8.20 -16.46 -3.32
N GLY A 103 -8.61 -15.46 -2.51
CA GLY A 103 -9.99 -14.96 -2.53
C GLY A 103 -10.21 -13.70 -3.38
N LEU A 104 -9.21 -12.85 -3.53
CA LEU A 104 -9.36 -11.54 -4.20
C LEU A 104 -8.89 -11.58 -5.67
N THR A 105 -9.51 -12.41 -6.49
CA THR A 105 -9.07 -12.65 -7.87
C THR A 105 -9.28 -11.46 -8.83
N GLN A 106 -10.10 -10.48 -8.46
CA GLN A 106 -10.44 -9.30 -9.29
C GLN A 106 -9.77 -8.01 -8.80
N VAL A 107 -8.80 -8.14 -7.89
CA VAL A 107 -8.08 -7.02 -7.31
C VAL A 107 -6.71 -6.87 -7.98
N ARG A 108 -6.27 -5.63 -8.18
CA ARG A 108 -4.92 -5.33 -8.69
C ARG A 108 -4.14 -4.52 -7.64
N VAL A 109 -2.93 -4.97 -7.38
CA VAL A 109 -2.02 -4.35 -6.40
C VAL A 109 -0.82 -3.77 -7.11
N ALA A 110 -0.54 -2.48 -6.86
CA ALA A 110 0.68 -1.81 -7.29
C ALA A 110 1.31 -1.08 -6.10
N SER A 111 2.63 -1.15 -5.99
CA SER A 111 3.37 -0.51 -4.91
C SER A 111 4.54 0.31 -5.45
N VAL A 112 4.79 1.48 -4.84
CA VAL A 112 6.00 2.29 -5.07
C VAL A 112 6.97 2.02 -3.94
N VAL A 113 8.21 1.76 -4.28
CA VAL A 113 9.33 1.61 -3.32
C VAL A 113 10.31 2.75 -3.54
N LEU A 114 10.50 3.56 -2.51
CA LEU A 114 11.40 4.72 -2.54
C LEU A 114 12.54 4.55 -1.55
N ASP A 115 13.78 4.59 -2.03
CA ASP A 115 14.96 4.82 -1.18
C ASP A 115 15.18 6.32 -1.03
N LYS A 116 14.83 6.86 0.12
CA LYS A 116 14.91 8.30 0.39
C LYS A 116 16.32 8.87 0.28
N GLN A 117 17.36 8.04 0.47
CA GLN A 117 18.74 8.47 0.28
C GLN A 117 19.12 8.57 -1.20
N ALA A 118 18.57 7.70 -2.04
CA ALA A 118 18.84 7.72 -3.48
C ALA A 118 18.16 8.90 -4.18
N VAL A 119 16.96 9.27 -3.74
CA VAL A 119 16.17 10.37 -4.34
C VAL A 119 16.74 11.74 -4.02
N GLY A 120 17.45 11.88 -2.91
CA GLY A 120 18.09 13.13 -2.48
C GLY A 120 17.13 14.16 -1.86
N PRO A 121 17.66 15.23 -1.28
CA PRO A 121 16.90 16.20 -0.48
C PRO A 121 16.00 17.13 -1.30
N ALA A 122 16.22 17.23 -2.61
CA ALA A 122 15.47 18.14 -3.48
C ALA A 122 14.07 17.62 -3.84
N CYS A 123 13.80 16.34 -3.57
CA CYS A 123 12.52 15.71 -3.91
C CYS A 123 11.87 15.13 -2.64
N PRO A 124 10.80 15.76 -2.12
CA PRO A 124 10.10 15.25 -0.96
C PRO A 124 9.60 13.82 -1.21
N PRO A 125 9.91 12.86 -0.32
CA PRO A 125 9.56 11.44 -0.54
C PRO A 125 8.07 11.20 -0.73
N PHE A 126 7.23 11.93 -0.02
CA PHE A 126 5.77 11.85 -0.13
C PHE A 126 5.31 12.18 -1.55
N GLU A 127 5.63 13.38 -2.06
CA GLU A 127 5.20 13.82 -3.39
C GLU A 127 5.78 12.90 -4.48
N ARG A 128 7.02 12.44 -4.31
CA ARG A 128 7.64 11.55 -5.29
C ARG A 128 6.92 10.22 -5.39
N ALA A 129 6.67 9.56 -4.25
CA ALA A 129 5.98 8.28 -4.23
C ALA A 129 4.56 8.39 -4.78
N TRP A 130 3.80 9.39 -4.34
CA TRP A 130 2.45 9.62 -4.83
C TRP A 130 2.42 9.99 -6.32
N SER A 131 3.35 10.82 -6.82
CA SER A 131 3.43 11.14 -8.24
C SER A 131 3.66 9.91 -9.10
N LEU A 132 4.53 9.00 -8.67
CA LEU A 132 4.81 7.76 -9.39
C LEU A 132 3.61 6.81 -9.40
N LEU A 133 2.94 6.64 -8.26
CA LEU A 133 1.75 5.81 -8.17
C LEU A 133 0.63 6.36 -9.05
N LEU A 134 0.36 7.67 -8.96
CA LEU A 134 -0.67 8.34 -9.74
C LEU A 134 -0.39 8.28 -11.24
N ALA A 135 0.88 8.48 -11.65
CA ALA A 135 1.29 8.36 -13.05
C ALA A 135 1.10 6.93 -13.58
N HIS A 136 1.45 5.92 -12.78
CA HIS A 136 1.20 4.52 -13.14
C HIS A 136 -0.29 4.24 -13.31
N LEU A 137 -1.12 4.66 -12.35
CA LEU A 137 -2.57 4.46 -12.40
C LEU A 137 -3.19 5.15 -13.62
N GLU A 138 -2.80 6.40 -13.90
CA GLU A 138 -3.26 7.15 -15.08
C GLU A 138 -2.92 6.40 -16.36
N HIS A 139 -1.66 5.98 -16.51
CA HIS A 139 -1.19 5.25 -17.69
C HIS A 139 -1.92 3.90 -17.87
N ARG A 140 -2.11 3.15 -16.78
CA ARG A 140 -2.86 1.90 -16.79
C ARG A 140 -4.31 2.11 -17.22
N LEU A 141 -4.99 3.10 -16.63
CA LEU A 141 -6.38 3.43 -16.98
C LEU A 141 -6.51 3.83 -18.46
N CYS A 142 -5.52 4.54 -19.02
CA CYS A 142 -5.46 4.83 -20.43
C CYS A 142 -5.39 3.58 -21.30
N ASN A 143 -4.61 2.58 -20.88
CA ASN A 143 -4.46 1.32 -21.60
C ASN A 143 -5.66 0.38 -21.43
N ASP A 144 -6.34 0.42 -20.28
CA ASP A 144 -7.50 -0.42 -19.98
C ASP A 144 -8.80 0.02 -20.71
N GLY A 145 -8.82 1.19 -21.34
CA GLY A 145 -9.93 1.67 -22.19
C GLY A 145 -10.25 3.16 -22.05
N VAL A 146 -10.98 3.68 -23.04
CA VAL A 146 -11.25 5.14 -23.20
C VAL A 146 -12.00 5.74 -22.02
N ASP A 147 -12.95 5.02 -21.42
CA ASP A 147 -13.83 5.55 -20.36
C ASP A 147 -13.43 5.10 -18.95
N ARG A 148 -12.27 4.46 -18.79
CA ARG A 148 -11.80 4.02 -17.48
C ARG A 148 -11.37 5.21 -16.62
N ARG A 149 -11.90 5.26 -15.40
CA ARG A 149 -11.62 6.31 -14.42
C ARG A 149 -11.39 5.69 -13.05
N ALA A 150 -10.70 6.40 -12.17
CA ALA A 150 -10.47 5.97 -10.80
C ALA A 150 -10.71 7.09 -9.79
N MET A 151 -11.06 6.69 -8.57
CA MET A 151 -11.13 7.52 -7.37
C MET A 151 -10.11 6.99 -6.35
N ILE A 152 -9.36 7.90 -5.74
CA ILE A 152 -8.36 7.57 -4.73
C ILE A 152 -9.00 7.63 -3.34
N LEU A 153 -8.85 6.53 -2.58
CA LEU A 153 -9.22 6.43 -1.17
C LEU A 153 -7.94 6.12 -0.38
N ALA A 154 -7.43 7.10 0.37
CA ALA A 154 -6.19 6.95 1.12
C ALA A 154 -6.46 6.78 2.61
N ASP A 155 -5.57 6.09 3.34
CA ASP A 155 -5.58 6.12 4.79
C ASP A 155 -5.26 7.55 5.28
N ASP A 156 -5.43 7.78 6.57
CA ASP A 156 -5.20 9.08 7.20
C ASP A 156 -3.75 9.53 6.97
N THR A 157 -3.58 10.41 6.01
CA THR A 157 -2.29 10.93 5.53
C THR A 157 -2.34 12.45 5.44
N ASN A 158 -1.28 13.09 4.90
CA ASN A 158 -1.28 14.54 4.69
C ASN A 158 -2.24 14.96 3.56
N GLU A 159 -3.53 15.10 3.93
CA GLU A 159 -4.61 15.45 3.00
C GLU A 159 -4.29 16.69 2.16
N ALA A 160 -3.85 17.76 2.80
CA ALA A 160 -3.60 19.03 2.13
C ALA A 160 -2.50 18.90 1.06
N GLN A 161 -1.45 18.16 1.37
CA GLN A 161 -0.32 17.91 0.47
C GLN A 161 -0.74 17.01 -0.70
N LEU A 162 -1.46 15.92 -0.43
CA LEU A 162 -1.96 15.00 -1.44
C LEU A 162 -2.97 15.68 -2.39
N ARG A 163 -3.91 16.43 -1.84
CA ARG A 163 -4.89 17.21 -2.62
C ARG A 163 -4.18 18.22 -3.53
N ARG A 164 -3.21 18.96 -3.01
CA ARG A 164 -2.42 19.89 -3.79
C ARG A 164 -1.68 19.19 -4.92
N LEU A 165 -1.02 18.07 -4.66
CA LEU A 165 -0.31 17.29 -5.66
C LEU A 165 -1.24 16.84 -6.80
N ILE A 166 -2.38 16.21 -6.47
CA ILE A 166 -3.36 15.74 -7.47
C ILE A 166 -3.86 16.90 -8.32
N ARG A 167 -4.17 18.04 -7.71
CA ARG A 167 -4.61 19.24 -8.46
C ARG A 167 -3.52 19.79 -9.37
N CYS A 168 -2.27 19.86 -8.92
CA CYS A 168 -1.13 20.27 -9.74
C CYS A 168 -0.94 19.33 -10.94
N MET A 169 -0.98 18.03 -10.73
CA MET A 169 -0.87 17.04 -11.80
C MET A 169 -2.07 17.12 -12.77
N ARG A 170 -3.28 17.34 -12.28
CA ARG A 170 -4.49 17.49 -13.12
C ARG A 170 -4.43 18.74 -14.02
N HIS A 171 -3.93 19.85 -13.50
CA HIS A 171 -3.81 21.10 -14.27
C HIS A 171 -2.49 21.22 -15.03
N GLY A 172 -1.54 20.31 -14.87
CA GLY A 172 -0.23 20.37 -15.51
C GLY A 172 0.60 21.58 -15.03
N VAL A 173 0.48 21.94 -13.75
CA VAL A 173 1.21 23.09 -13.17
C VAL A 173 2.25 22.59 -12.15
N PRO A 174 3.36 23.32 -11.95
CA PRO A 174 4.38 22.93 -11.01
C PRO A 174 3.85 22.92 -9.57
N LEU A 175 4.36 22.00 -8.75
CA LEU A 175 4.01 21.90 -7.34
C LEU A 175 4.53 23.08 -6.51
N ALA A 176 5.67 23.66 -6.92
CA ALA A 176 6.24 24.87 -6.34
C ALA A 176 6.49 25.92 -7.43
N PRO A 177 6.43 27.24 -7.11
CA PRO A 177 6.73 28.29 -8.07
C PRO A 177 8.12 28.11 -8.69
N GLY A 178 8.18 28.08 -10.04
CA GLY A 178 9.44 27.86 -10.77
C GLY A 178 9.98 26.44 -10.74
N GLY A 179 9.24 25.48 -10.14
CA GLY A 179 9.59 24.07 -10.15
C GLY A 179 9.30 23.38 -11.49
N PRO A 180 9.68 22.10 -11.63
CA PRO A 180 9.39 21.33 -12.83
C PRO A 180 7.87 21.08 -12.97
N LEU A 181 7.43 20.94 -14.22
CA LEU A 181 6.09 20.44 -14.50
C LEU A 181 5.96 18.97 -14.11
N PRO A 182 4.75 18.50 -13.75
CA PRO A 182 4.54 17.08 -13.53
C PRO A 182 4.75 16.30 -14.84
N ASP A 183 5.43 15.15 -14.76
CA ASP A 183 5.71 14.28 -15.90
C ASP A 183 4.43 13.66 -16.49
N THR A 184 3.35 13.62 -15.72
CA THR A 184 2.06 13.04 -16.12
C THR A 184 0.93 13.98 -15.74
N ARG A 185 0.03 14.22 -16.70
CA ARG A 185 -1.23 14.92 -16.43
C ARG A 185 -2.32 13.90 -16.09
N LEU A 186 -3.05 14.17 -15.01
CA LEU A 186 -4.16 13.31 -14.58
C LEU A 186 -5.46 13.71 -15.27
N GLU A 187 -6.00 12.82 -16.08
CA GLU A 187 -7.28 13.03 -16.81
C GLU A 187 -8.34 11.99 -16.38
N ARG A 188 -7.87 10.83 -15.86
CA ARG A 188 -8.72 9.70 -15.52
C ARG A 188 -8.90 9.51 -14.01
N ILE A 189 -8.03 10.09 -13.22
CA ILE A 189 -8.20 10.14 -11.77
C ILE A 189 -9.12 11.34 -11.47
N ILE A 190 -10.34 11.01 -11.08
CA ILE A 190 -11.39 11.99 -10.81
C ILE A 190 -11.41 12.36 -9.33
N GLU A 191 -11.94 13.55 -9.04
CA GLU A 191 -12.15 14.10 -7.71
C GLU A 191 -10.85 14.31 -6.91
N ASP A 192 -10.93 14.97 -5.80
CA ASP A 192 -9.87 15.00 -4.79
C ASP A 192 -9.82 13.66 -4.02
N PRO A 193 -8.70 13.30 -3.40
CA PRO A 193 -8.61 12.05 -2.65
C PRO A 193 -9.57 12.05 -1.47
N VAL A 194 -10.20 10.92 -1.22
CA VAL A 194 -11.08 10.71 -0.07
C VAL A 194 -10.27 10.02 1.02
N LEU A 195 -10.09 10.70 2.16
CA LEU A 195 -9.44 10.08 3.31
C LEU A 195 -10.40 9.18 4.07
N ARG A 196 -9.90 8.06 4.50
CA ARG A 196 -10.62 7.04 5.26
C ARG A 196 -9.76 6.56 6.41
N GLN A 197 -10.35 6.40 7.57
CA GLN A 197 -9.68 5.72 8.68
C GLN A 197 -9.64 4.22 8.40
N SER A 198 -8.46 3.60 8.52
CA SER A 198 -8.23 2.19 8.18
C SER A 198 -9.17 1.22 8.92
N HIS A 199 -9.52 1.50 10.18
CA HIS A 199 -10.43 0.66 10.95
C HIS A 199 -11.86 0.58 10.36
N HIS A 200 -12.25 1.52 9.50
CA HIS A 200 -13.53 1.53 8.78
C HIS A 200 -13.41 1.04 7.33
N SER A 201 -12.22 0.64 6.87
CA SER A 201 -12.00 0.27 5.47
C SER A 201 -11.14 -0.99 5.33
N PHE A 202 -11.78 -2.13 5.10
CA PHE A 202 -11.05 -3.39 4.88
C PHE A 202 -10.09 -3.35 3.69
N PRO A 203 -10.42 -2.71 2.54
CA PRO A 203 -9.44 -2.60 1.46
C PRO A 203 -8.20 -1.76 1.82
N ILE A 204 -8.31 -0.73 2.68
CA ILE A 204 -7.13 -0.01 3.19
C ILE A 204 -6.29 -0.93 4.08
N GLN A 205 -6.92 -1.74 4.95
CA GLN A 205 -6.19 -2.75 5.74
C GLN A 205 -5.44 -3.75 4.83
N VAL A 206 -5.98 -4.09 3.66
CA VAL A 206 -5.24 -4.90 2.67
C VAL A 206 -4.04 -4.14 2.12
N ALA A 207 -4.18 -2.84 1.81
CA ALA A 207 -3.06 -2.02 1.34
C ALA A 207 -1.94 -1.92 2.39
N ASP A 208 -2.27 -1.79 3.70
CA ASP A 208 -1.30 -1.88 4.82
C ASP A 208 -0.55 -3.23 4.82
N ILE A 209 -1.29 -4.35 4.71
CA ILE A 209 -0.69 -5.70 4.66
C ILE A 209 0.27 -5.82 3.48
N VAL A 210 -0.10 -5.30 2.31
CA VAL A 210 0.76 -5.29 1.12
C VAL A 210 2.03 -4.47 1.37
N ALA A 211 1.89 -3.23 1.84
CA ALA A 211 3.00 -2.33 2.10
C ALA A 211 3.97 -2.92 3.14
N TYR A 212 3.42 -3.48 4.23
CA TYR A 212 4.21 -4.11 5.28
C TYR A 212 4.95 -5.37 4.80
N THR A 213 4.28 -6.26 4.08
CA THR A 213 4.88 -7.50 3.57
C THR A 213 5.95 -7.20 2.54
N LEU A 214 5.76 -6.19 1.67
CA LEU A 214 6.78 -5.70 0.75
C LEU A 214 8.00 -5.15 1.50
N TYR A 215 7.78 -4.36 2.57
CA TYR A 215 8.87 -3.88 3.40
C TYR A 215 9.67 -5.04 4.01
N GLN A 216 9.01 -6.05 4.58
CA GLN A 216 9.69 -7.21 5.14
C GLN A 216 10.37 -8.07 4.07
N HIS A 217 9.84 -8.12 2.86
CA HIS A 217 10.46 -8.82 1.74
C HIS A 217 11.78 -8.15 1.33
N ARG A 218 11.80 -6.82 1.24
CA ARG A 218 12.98 -6.06 0.82
C ARG A 218 14.03 -5.90 1.92
N TRP A 219 13.59 -5.62 3.15
CA TRP A 219 14.45 -5.34 4.30
C TRP A 219 14.01 -6.15 5.52
N PRO A 220 14.19 -7.48 5.49
CA PRO A 220 13.66 -8.34 6.51
C PRO A 220 14.34 -8.09 7.86
N LYS A 221 13.54 -7.86 8.89
CA LYS A 221 14.04 -7.87 10.27
C LYS A 221 14.44 -9.30 10.63
N GLY A 222 15.67 -9.54 11.06
CA GLY A 222 16.19 -10.87 11.37
C GLY A 222 15.31 -11.67 12.33
N SER A 223 14.66 -10.97 13.28
CA SER A 223 13.72 -11.59 14.22
C SER A 223 12.40 -12.06 13.58
N LEU A 224 12.07 -11.61 12.38
CA LEU A 224 10.85 -11.98 11.62
C LEU A 224 11.18 -12.95 10.47
N ARG A 225 12.35 -12.78 9.85
CA ARG A 225 12.82 -13.64 8.77
C ARG A 225 12.81 -15.11 9.13
N ARG A 226 13.24 -15.44 10.36
CA ARG A 226 13.23 -16.84 10.87
C ARG A 226 11.84 -17.47 10.91
N TYR A 227 10.77 -16.69 10.82
CA TYR A 227 9.39 -17.16 10.77
C TYR A 227 8.80 -17.03 9.37
N GLY A 228 9.58 -16.63 8.35
CA GLY A 228 9.16 -16.54 6.96
C GLY A 228 8.34 -15.27 6.63
N ALA A 229 8.54 -14.16 7.36
CA ALA A 229 7.85 -12.92 7.05
C ALA A 229 8.37 -12.27 5.74
N ASP A 230 9.58 -12.61 5.31
CA ASP A 230 10.24 -12.12 4.11
C ASP A 230 9.73 -12.77 2.80
N ILE A 231 9.02 -13.88 2.89
CA ILE A 231 8.48 -14.56 1.70
C ILE A 231 6.99 -14.26 1.44
N LEU A 232 6.34 -13.43 2.28
CA LEU A 232 4.90 -13.20 2.20
C LEU A 232 4.47 -12.36 1.00
N TYR A 233 5.25 -11.34 0.62
CA TYR A 233 4.90 -10.50 -0.51
C TYR A 233 4.78 -11.28 -1.83
N PRO A 234 5.71 -12.18 -2.20
CA PRO A 234 5.55 -13.04 -3.37
C PRO A 234 4.31 -13.94 -3.33
N GLU A 235 3.82 -14.34 -2.15
CA GLU A 235 2.57 -15.12 -2.03
C GLU A 235 1.33 -14.32 -2.48
N LEU A 236 1.41 -12.97 -2.52
CA LEU A 236 0.38 -12.10 -3.10
C LEU A 236 0.41 -12.08 -4.64
N GLY A 237 1.29 -12.83 -5.28
CA GLY A 237 1.49 -12.86 -6.74
C GLY A 237 0.23 -12.79 -7.59
N PRO A 238 -0.87 -13.53 -7.28
CA PRO A 238 -2.11 -13.45 -8.03
C PRO A 238 -2.78 -12.07 -8.07
N LEU A 239 -2.49 -11.21 -7.07
CA LEU A 239 -3.04 -9.86 -6.95
C LEU A 239 -2.13 -8.79 -7.58
N LEU A 240 -0.84 -9.09 -7.74
CA LEU A 240 0.14 -8.10 -8.18
C LEU A 240 -0.09 -7.69 -9.63
N ASP A 241 0.01 -6.39 -9.90
CA ASP A 241 -0.16 -5.84 -11.25
C ASP A 241 0.95 -6.33 -12.17
N SER A 242 0.62 -7.27 -13.03
CA SER A 242 1.57 -7.88 -13.98
C SER A 242 2.06 -6.92 -15.06
N SER A 243 1.43 -5.76 -15.26
CA SER A 243 1.90 -4.72 -16.17
C SER A 243 3.20 -4.06 -15.68
N LEU A 244 3.50 -4.19 -14.40
CA LEU A 244 4.73 -3.72 -13.74
C LEU A 244 5.84 -4.78 -13.73
N ARG A 245 5.88 -5.68 -14.70
CA ARG A 245 6.99 -6.62 -14.85
C ARG A 245 8.30 -5.86 -15.04
N ALA A 246 9.30 -6.23 -14.23
CA ALA A 246 10.60 -5.58 -14.23
C ALA A 246 11.20 -5.49 -15.64
N ARG A 247 11.60 -4.28 -16.04
CA ARG A 247 12.34 -4.02 -17.26
C ARG A 247 13.76 -4.60 -17.25
N ALA A 248 14.20 -5.19 -16.15
CA ALA A 248 15.53 -5.79 -15.98
C ALA A 248 15.49 -6.99 -15.02
N GLY A 249 15.31 -8.18 -15.53
CA GLY A 249 15.92 -9.44 -15.07
C GLY A 249 15.55 -10.06 -13.73
N VAL A 250 14.88 -9.39 -12.80
CA VAL A 250 14.40 -9.98 -11.53
C VAL A 250 12.97 -9.50 -11.31
N ALA A 251 12.02 -10.30 -11.73
CA ALA A 251 10.62 -9.93 -11.73
C ALA A 251 9.96 -10.21 -10.37
N ILE A 252 9.75 -9.19 -9.58
CA ILE A 252 8.62 -9.18 -8.64
C ILE A 252 7.59 -8.24 -9.25
N ASP A 253 6.45 -8.79 -9.65
CA ASP A 253 5.35 -8.04 -10.22
C ASP A 253 4.81 -6.99 -9.23
N GLY A 254 4.16 -5.95 -9.71
CA GLY A 254 3.48 -4.96 -8.89
C GLY A 254 4.34 -3.89 -8.22
N ILE A 255 5.64 -3.74 -8.56
CA ILE A 255 6.56 -2.77 -7.93
C ILE A 255 7.04 -1.71 -8.91
N ILE A 256 6.97 -0.45 -8.48
CA ILE A 256 7.58 0.73 -9.12
C ILE A 256 8.77 1.13 -8.24
N GLU A 257 9.98 1.04 -8.79
CA GLU A 257 11.23 1.45 -8.12
C GLU A 257 11.54 2.92 -8.42
N ALA A 258 11.98 3.70 -7.40
CA ALA A 258 12.38 5.10 -7.54
C ALA A 258 13.56 5.47 -6.63
#